data_fc8082c6aef32f80ff060494242f868e
#
_entry.id   fc8082c6aef32f80ff060494242f868e
#
_cell.length_a   1.000
_cell.length_b   1.000
_cell.length_c   1.000
_cell.angle_alpha   90.00
_cell.angle_beta   90.00
_cell.angle_gamma   90.00
#
_symmetry.space_group_name_H-M   'P 1'
#
loop_
_entity.id
_entity.type
_entity.pdbx_description
1 polymer ?
#
loop_
_entity_poly.entity_id
_entity_poly.type
_entity_poly.pdbx_seq_one_letter_code
_entity_poly.pdbx_strand_id
1 'polypeptide(L)'
;MKAQSAIEYLTTYGWAILVIAIALAVLYELGLFSPSTYVHTSCVFEADFGCLGSTFTENGILTINVEQSTEGPINVTSIGCNSQPSISHMVAFSTPYTIPIGGNQTFVVQCYTNNNAPYSGTIGDLYTGYVEMNYTDIQSGFPHTLTGEIQEKVVSK
;
A
#
# COMPACT_ATOMS: atom_id res chain seq x y z
N MET A 1 -34.94 -30.96 42.01
CA MET A 1 -34.40 -31.75 40.86
C MET A 1 -34.00 -30.92 39.63
N LYS A 2 -34.36 -29.65 39.48
CA LYS A 2 -33.97 -28.84 38.28
C LYS A 2 -32.59 -28.15 38.39
N ALA A 3 -32.03 -28.01 39.60
CA ALA A 3 -30.72 -27.40 39.81
C ALA A 3 -29.53 -28.35 39.54
N GLN A 4 -29.71 -29.65 39.75
CA GLN A 4 -28.68 -30.67 39.52
C GLN A 4 -28.32 -30.81 38.05
N SER A 5 -29.32 -30.77 37.15
CA SER A 5 -29.10 -30.87 35.71
C SER A 5 -28.32 -29.65 35.14
N ALA A 6 -28.51 -28.46 35.72
CA ALA A 6 -27.79 -27.28 35.29
C ALA A 6 -26.29 -27.31 35.69
N ILE A 7 -25.98 -27.86 36.84
CA ILE A 7 -24.60 -27.99 37.34
C ILE A 7 -23.84 -29.06 36.52
N GLU A 8 -24.48 -30.20 36.23
CA GLU A 8 -23.88 -31.23 35.37
C GLU A 8 -23.62 -30.72 33.96
N TYR A 9 -24.53 -29.95 33.41
CA TYR A 9 -24.33 -29.30 32.09
C TYR A 9 -23.17 -28.31 32.12
N LEU A 10 -23.09 -27.43 33.13
CA LEU A 10 -22.02 -26.45 33.31
C LEU A 10 -20.65 -27.11 33.50
N THR A 11 -20.57 -28.22 34.26
CA THR A 11 -19.30 -28.94 34.46
C THR A 11 -18.85 -29.70 33.21
N THR A 12 -19.79 -30.24 32.42
CA THR A 12 -19.47 -31.00 31.20
C THR A 12 -19.06 -30.09 30.04
N TYR A 13 -19.66 -28.91 29.91
CA TYR A 13 -19.35 -27.97 28.82
C TYR A 13 -18.37 -26.84 29.20
N GLY A 14 -18.24 -26.56 30.50
CA GLY A 14 -17.37 -25.49 31.00
C GLY A 14 -15.89 -25.70 30.63
N TRP A 15 -15.40 -26.94 30.76
CA TRP A 15 -14.02 -27.23 30.36
C TRP A 15 -13.82 -27.15 28.83
N ALA A 16 -14.82 -27.53 28.05
CA ALA A 16 -14.74 -27.41 26.59
C ALA A 16 -14.66 -25.94 26.15
N ILE A 17 -15.45 -25.07 26.78
CA ILE A 17 -15.38 -23.61 26.53
C ILE A 17 -14.01 -23.08 26.95
N LEU A 18 -13.44 -23.54 28.05
CA LEU A 18 -12.12 -23.15 28.51
C LEU A 18 -11.03 -23.55 27.49
N VAL A 19 -11.08 -24.75 26.95
CA VAL A 19 -10.13 -25.22 25.92
C VAL A 19 -10.24 -24.36 24.65
N ILE A 20 -11.47 -24.04 24.21
CA ILE A 20 -11.70 -23.18 23.05
C ILE A 20 -11.15 -21.77 23.33
N ALA A 21 -11.39 -21.21 24.52
CA ALA A 21 -10.88 -19.89 24.88
C ALA A 21 -9.34 -19.84 24.88
N ILE A 22 -8.68 -20.89 25.43
CA ILE A 22 -7.22 -20.99 25.39
C ILE A 22 -6.73 -21.12 23.94
N ALA A 23 -7.37 -21.94 23.11
CA ALA A 23 -7.00 -22.08 21.70
C ALA A 23 -7.11 -20.75 20.94
N LEU A 24 -8.20 -20.00 21.16
CA LEU A 24 -8.38 -18.68 20.56
C LEU A 24 -7.35 -17.66 21.05
N ALA A 25 -7.00 -17.70 22.35
CA ALA A 25 -5.96 -16.82 22.89
C ALA A 25 -4.60 -17.11 22.26
N VAL A 26 -4.23 -18.39 22.09
CA VAL A 26 -2.98 -18.78 21.40
C VAL A 26 -2.99 -18.34 19.94
N LEU A 27 -4.10 -18.50 19.22
CA LEU A 27 -4.24 -18.05 17.83
C LEU A 27 -4.11 -16.53 17.72
N TYR A 28 -4.64 -15.79 18.69
CA TYR A 28 -4.49 -14.33 18.76
C TYR A 28 -3.04 -13.91 18.99
N GLU A 29 -2.34 -14.54 19.95
CA GLU A 29 -0.92 -14.30 20.23
C GLU A 29 -0.02 -14.64 19.03
N LEU A 30 -0.37 -15.66 18.26
CA LEU A 30 0.33 -16.01 17.01
C LEU A 30 0.06 -15.02 15.86
N GLY A 31 -0.76 -14.00 16.08
CA GLY A 31 -1.06 -12.98 15.08
C GLY A 31 -1.90 -13.46 13.89
N LEU A 32 -2.55 -14.63 14.00
CA LEU A 32 -3.37 -15.20 12.91
C LEU A 32 -4.57 -14.33 12.53
N PHE A 33 -4.99 -13.45 13.44
CA PHE A 33 -6.07 -12.50 13.20
C PHE A 33 -5.58 -11.10 12.81
N SER A 34 -4.27 -10.91 12.61
CA SER A 34 -3.70 -9.64 12.18
C SER A 34 -3.55 -9.62 10.66
N PRO A 35 -4.39 -8.87 9.93
CA PRO A 35 -4.36 -8.82 8.46
C PRO A 35 -2.99 -8.42 7.91
N SER A 36 -2.31 -7.53 8.61
CA SER A 36 -0.98 -7.01 8.23
C SER A 36 0.13 -8.07 8.17
N THR A 37 -0.07 -9.23 8.80
CA THR A 37 0.91 -10.33 8.79
C THR A 37 0.88 -11.11 7.47
N TYR A 38 -0.27 -11.14 6.79
CA TYR A 38 -0.50 -11.96 5.60
C TYR A 38 -0.58 -11.17 4.31
N VAL A 39 -0.65 -9.84 4.40
CA VAL A 39 -0.70 -8.99 3.20
C VAL A 39 0.70 -8.77 2.69
N HIS A 40 0.92 -9.17 1.44
CA HIS A 40 2.16 -8.90 0.72
C HIS A 40 2.15 -7.45 0.22
N THR A 41 3.32 -6.84 0.21
CA THR A 41 3.53 -5.57 -0.48
C THR A 41 3.27 -5.77 -1.97
N SER A 42 2.57 -4.84 -2.57
CA SER A 42 2.28 -4.84 -4.00
C SER A 42 2.38 -3.44 -4.57
N CYS A 43 2.87 -3.36 -5.79
CA CYS A 43 2.96 -2.13 -6.54
C CYS A 43 2.62 -2.46 -7.99
N VAL A 44 1.48 -1.97 -8.45
CA VAL A 44 0.93 -2.32 -9.76
C VAL A 44 0.60 -1.05 -10.51
N PHE A 45 1.13 -0.92 -11.72
CA PHE A 45 0.79 0.11 -12.68
C PHE A 45 -0.03 -0.45 -13.83
N GLU A 46 -0.57 0.44 -14.64
CA GLU A 46 -1.18 0.10 -15.93
C GLU A 46 -0.16 -0.53 -16.88
N ALA A 47 -0.64 -1.07 -18.00
CA ALA A 47 0.19 -1.68 -19.03
C ALA A 47 1.34 -0.74 -19.46
N ASP A 48 2.45 -1.32 -19.86
CA ASP A 48 3.68 -0.66 -20.29
C ASP A 48 4.50 0.02 -19.17
N PHE A 49 4.07 -0.12 -17.91
CA PHE A 49 4.85 0.35 -16.77
C PHE A 49 5.01 -0.74 -15.71
N GLY A 50 6.24 -0.86 -15.23
CA GLY A 50 6.60 -1.79 -14.16
C GLY A 50 7.02 -1.07 -12.88
N CYS A 51 6.69 -1.66 -11.75
CA CYS A 51 7.24 -1.27 -10.47
C CYS A 51 8.39 -2.19 -10.09
N LEU A 52 9.61 -1.70 -10.11
CA LEU A 52 10.80 -2.48 -9.74
C LEU A 52 10.99 -2.58 -8.23
N GLY A 53 10.42 -1.64 -7.49
CA GLY A 53 10.46 -1.62 -6.04
C GLY A 53 9.86 -0.36 -5.47
N SER A 54 9.38 -0.47 -4.24
CA SER A 54 8.81 0.65 -3.49
C SER A 54 9.13 0.52 -2.00
N THR A 55 9.16 1.64 -1.30
CA THR A 55 9.26 1.71 0.16
C THR A 55 8.40 2.86 0.67
N PHE A 56 7.77 2.66 1.81
CA PHE A 56 6.88 3.65 2.40
C PHE A 56 7.24 3.91 3.86
N THR A 57 7.50 5.16 4.22
CA THR A 57 7.96 5.52 5.57
C THR A 57 6.82 6.01 6.46
N GLU A 58 7.05 5.98 7.79
CA GLU A 58 6.12 6.48 8.82
C GLU A 58 5.68 7.93 8.60
N ASN A 59 6.53 8.74 7.95
CA ASN A 59 6.22 10.13 7.62
C ASN A 59 5.46 10.29 6.30
N GLY A 60 5.01 9.18 5.71
CA GLY A 60 4.25 9.19 4.46
C GLY A 60 5.08 9.47 3.22
N ILE A 61 6.40 9.28 3.27
CA ILE A 61 7.25 9.40 2.10
C ILE A 61 7.27 8.05 1.36
N LEU A 62 6.80 8.08 0.12
CA LEU A 62 6.91 6.97 -0.82
C LEU A 62 8.16 7.16 -1.67
N THR A 63 9.02 6.15 -1.69
CA THR A 63 10.09 6.02 -2.68
C THR A 63 9.71 4.88 -3.61
N ILE A 64 9.66 5.15 -4.91
CA ILE A 64 9.20 4.19 -5.91
C ILE A 64 10.10 4.22 -7.14
N ASN A 65 10.46 3.03 -7.64
CA ASN A 65 11.23 2.88 -8.87
C ASN A 65 10.32 2.36 -9.98
N VAL A 66 10.09 3.19 -10.98
CA VAL A 66 9.19 2.92 -12.10
C VAL A 66 10.03 2.64 -13.35
N GLU A 67 9.77 1.51 -13.99
CA GLU A 67 10.28 1.14 -15.32
C GLU A 67 9.22 1.43 -16.37
N GLN A 68 9.64 1.86 -17.55
CA GLN A 68 8.74 2.06 -18.68
C GLN A 68 9.11 1.16 -19.85
N SER A 69 8.09 0.61 -20.54
CA SER A 69 8.19 -0.26 -21.70
C SER A 69 7.37 0.24 -22.88
N THR A 70 7.05 1.54 -22.90
CA THR A 70 6.33 2.18 -24.01
C THR A 70 7.17 2.18 -25.29
N GLU A 71 6.56 2.43 -26.44
CA GLU A 71 7.24 2.39 -27.75
C GLU A 71 8.31 3.49 -27.92
N GLY A 72 8.28 4.54 -27.09
CA GLY A 72 9.18 5.68 -27.16
C GLY A 72 9.71 6.15 -25.81
N PRO A 73 10.73 7.01 -25.79
CA PRO A 73 11.17 7.66 -24.55
C PRO A 73 10.11 8.64 -24.07
N ILE A 74 9.98 8.77 -22.75
CA ILE A 74 8.98 9.63 -22.10
C ILE A 74 9.63 10.69 -21.24
N ASN A 75 8.94 11.82 -21.07
CA ASN A 75 9.27 12.87 -20.12
C ASN A 75 8.25 12.90 -18.99
N VAL A 76 8.64 12.52 -17.79
CA VAL A 76 7.80 12.61 -16.60
C VAL A 76 7.80 14.04 -16.08
N THR A 77 6.62 14.65 -15.98
CA THR A 77 6.43 16.05 -15.61
C THR A 77 5.98 16.26 -14.19
N SER A 78 5.22 15.32 -13.63
CA SER A 78 4.75 15.38 -12.24
C SER A 78 4.40 14.00 -11.70
N ILE A 79 4.42 13.89 -10.38
CA ILE A 79 3.99 12.69 -9.64
C ILE A 79 3.18 13.11 -8.41
N GLY A 80 2.20 12.32 -8.04
CA GLY A 80 1.41 12.49 -6.82
C GLY A 80 1.09 11.16 -6.16
N CYS A 81 0.80 11.20 -4.86
CA CYS A 81 0.41 10.04 -4.06
C CYS A 81 -0.69 10.41 -3.09
N ASN A 82 -1.74 9.56 -3.02
CA ASN A 82 -2.86 9.75 -2.10
C ASN A 82 -3.41 8.38 -1.65
N SER A 83 -4.03 8.35 -0.48
CA SER A 83 -4.78 7.17 0.00
C SER A 83 -6.09 6.92 -0.75
N GLN A 84 -6.49 7.81 -1.65
CA GLN A 84 -7.69 7.71 -2.49
C GLN A 84 -7.32 7.87 -3.97
N PRO A 85 -8.15 7.34 -4.89
CA PRO A 85 -7.88 7.41 -6.33
C PRO A 85 -7.80 8.83 -6.89
N SER A 86 -8.44 9.81 -6.22
CA SER A 86 -8.39 11.21 -6.63
C SER A 86 -7.19 11.91 -6.02
N ILE A 87 -6.17 12.16 -6.84
CA ILE A 87 -4.92 12.80 -6.39
C ILE A 87 -5.01 14.30 -6.61
N SER A 88 -5.04 15.05 -5.52
CA SER A 88 -5.13 16.52 -5.53
C SER A 88 -3.77 17.20 -5.40
N HIS A 89 -2.76 16.50 -4.90
CA HIS A 89 -1.41 17.02 -4.69
C HIS A 89 -0.42 16.37 -5.65
N MET A 90 -0.20 17.02 -6.78
CA MET A 90 0.84 16.63 -7.75
C MET A 90 2.09 17.47 -7.53
N VAL A 91 3.23 16.82 -7.40
CA VAL A 91 4.54 17.47 -7.36
C VAL A 91 5.04 17.59 -8.80
N ALA A 92 5.02 18.82 -9.32
CA ALA A 92 5.56 19.12 -10.65
C ALA A 92 7.09 19.26 -10.58
N PHE A 93 7.77 18.68 -11.55
CA PHE A 93 9.21 18.78 -11.67
C PHE A 93 9.59 20.04 -12.48
N SER A 94 10.52 20.82 -11.97
CA SER A 94 11.06 22.00 -12.67
C SER A 94 11.78 21.61 -13.96
N THR A 95 12.37 20.42 -13.99
CA THR A 95 12.96 19.78 -15.16
C THR A 95 12.38 18.38 -15.28
N PRO A 96 11.68 18.05 -16.37
CA PRO A 96 11.13 16.71 -16.56
C PRO A 96 12.20 15.63 -16.52
N TYR A 97 11.84 14.47 -15.98
CA TYR A 97 12.72 13.30 -16.01
C TYR A 97 12.51 12.50 -17.29
N THR A 98 13.53 12.44 -18.12
CA THR A 98 13.50 11.62 -19.34
C THR A 98 13.83 10.18 -19.00
N ILE A 99 12.91 9.26 -19.30
CA ILE A 99 13.12 7.81 -19.15
C ILE A 99 13.17 7.20 -20.55
N PRO A 100 14.31 6.58 -20.94
CA PRO A 100 14.41 5.89 -22.22
C PRO A 100 13.58 4.60 -22.23
N ILE A 101 13.35 4.03 -23.40
CA ILE A 101 12.66 2.74 -23.58
C ILE A 101 13.37 1.66 -22.74
N GLY A 102 12.61 0.93 -21.92
CA GLY A 102 13.14 -0.08 -21.00
C GLY A 102 13.99 0.50 -19.85
N GLY A 103 14.00 1.82 -19.70
CA GLY A 103 14.67 2.50 -18.61
C GLY A 103 13.79 2.61 -17.36
N ASN A 104 14.41 2.96 -16.25
CA ASN A 104 13.71 3.18 -14.99
C ASN A 104 14.16 4.48 -14.31
N GLN A 105 13.32 4.98 -13.43
CA GLN A 105 13.60 6.17 -12.62
C GLN A 105 13.01 6.01 -11.23
N THR A 106 13.79 6.40 -10.23
CA THR A 106 13.31 6.44 -8.85
C THR A 106 12.73 7.82 -8.54
N PHE A 107 11.51 7.82 -7.99
CA PHE A 107 10.81 9.00 -7.54
C PHE A 107 10.60 8.95 -6.03
N VAL A 108 10.63 10.12 -5.40
CA VAL A 108 10.34 10.31 -3.98
C VAL A 108 9.20 11.31 -3.89
N VAL A 109 8.09 10.91 -3.26
CA VAL A 109 6.89 11.74 -3.17
C VAL A 109 6.25 11.63 -1.79
N GLN A 110 5.70 12.75 -1.30
CA GLN A 110 4.86 12.76 -0.10
C GLN A 110 3.47 12.25 -0.46
N CYS A 111 2.97 11.27 0.29
CA CYS A 111 1.59 10.82 0.17
C CYS A 111 0.66 11.59 1.11
N TYR A 112 -0.58 11.77 0.66
CA TYR A 112 -1.60 12.52 1.36
C TYR A 112 -2.80 11.65 1.71
N THR A 113 -3.54 12.07 2.73
CA THR A 113 -4.82 11.47 3.13
C THR A 113 -5.98 12.11 2.36
N ASN A 114 -7.20 11.56 2.52
CA ASN A 114 -8.42 12.11 1.93
C ASN A 114 -8.69 13.58 2.27
N ASN A 115 -8.18 14.03 3.41
CA ASN A 115 -8.35 15.41 3.90
C ASN A 115 -7.23 16.34 3.43
N ASN A 116 -6.43 15.92 2.44
CA ASN A 116 -5.27 16.65 1.94
C ASN A 116 -4.20 16.93 3.01
N ALA A 117 -4.18 16.17 4.08
CA ALA A 117 -3.11 16.22 5.07
C ALA A 117 -1.99 15.23 4.69
N PRO A 118 -0.71 15.55 4.95
CA PRO A 118 0.37 14.59 4.80
C PRO A 118 0.06 13.31 5.60
N TYR A 119 0.29 12.15 4.98
CA TYR A 119 0.09 10.89 5.67
C TYR A 119 1.11 10.71 6.79
N SER A 120 0.66 10.16 7.91
CA SER A 120 1.51 9.70 9.01
C SER A 120 0.95 8.38 9.51
N GLY A 121 1.80 7.36 9.60
CA GLY A 121 1.41 6.00 10.01
C GLY A 121 2.35 5.43 11.06
N THR A 122 1.97 4.27 11.58
CA THR A 122 2.78 3.52 12.55
C THR A 122 3.62 2.47 11.83
N ILE A 123 4.86 2.29 12.27
CA ILE A 123 5.74 1.26 11.72
C ILE A 123 5.08 -0.12 11.83
N GLY A 124 5.04 -0.84 10.72
CA GLY A 124 4.41 -2.15 10.61
C GLY A 124 2.97 -2.13 10.10
N ASP A 125 2.31 -0.96 10.09
CA ASP A 125 0.99 -0.81 9.48
C ASP A 125 1.07 -1.03 7.96
N LEU A 126 -0.06 -1.40 7.37
CA LEU A 126 -0.20 -1.51 5.93
C LEU A 126 -0.77 -0.20 5.37
N TYR A 127 -0.03 0.43 4.50
CA TYR A 127 -0.51 1.54 3.69
C TYR A 127 -1.06 1.03 2.37
N THR A 128 -2.26 1.45 2.01
CA THR A 128 -2.84 1.26 0.68
C THR A 128 -3.13 2.62 0.08
N GLY A 129 -2.69 2.85 -1.13
CA GLY A 129 -2.87 4.13 -1.79
C GLY A 129 -2.65 4.06 -3.30
N TYR A 130 -2.76 5.22 -3.92
CA TYR A 130 -2.67 5.41 -5.37
C TYR A 130 -1.55 6.38 -5.70
N VAL A 131 -0.88 6.09 -6.80
CA VAL A 131 0.14 6.97 -7.39
C VAL A 131 -0.35 7.39 -8.77
N GLU A 132 -0.26 8.67 -9.05
CA GLU A 132 -0.52 9.21 -10.39
C GLU A 132 0.74 9.89 -10.89
N MET A 133 1.08 9.62 -12.13
CA MET A 133 2.25 10.20 -12.79
C MET A 133 1.83 10.77 -14.14
N ASN A 134 2.11 12.05 -14.36
CA ASN A 134 1.89 12.69 -15.66
C ASN A 134 3.19 12.66 -16.47
N TYR A 135 3.08 12.22 -17.69
CA TYR A 135 4.22 12.16 -18.61
C TYR A 135 3.81 12.61 -20.02
N THR A 136 4.80 12.95 -20.82
CA THR A 136 4.64 13.26 -22.23
C THR A 136 5.48 12.29 -23.04
N ASP A 137 4.88 11.65 -24.00
CA ASP A 137 5.60 10.88 -25.01
C ASP A 137 6.42 11.83 -25.89
N ILE A 138 7.71 11.60 -26.02
CA ILE A 138 8.62 12.50 -26.72
C ILE A 138 8.39 12.44 -28.24
N GLN A 139 7.98 11.29 -28.76
CA GLN A 139 7.79 11.13 -30.21
C GLN A 139 6.50 11.78 -30.69
N SER A 140 5.41 11.57 -29.98
CA SER A 140 4.10 12.10 -30.33
C SER A 140 3.86 13.51 -29.79
N GLY A 141 4.50 13.88 -28.68
CA GLY A 141 4.29 15.12 -27.96
C GLY A 141 2.99 15.15 -27.14
N PHE A 142 2.24 14.04 -27.07
CA PHE A 142 0.98 13.98 -26.31
C PHE A 142 1.21 13.71 -24.82
N PRO A 143 0.47 14.42 -23.95
CA PRO A 143 0.49 14.15 -22.53
C PRO A 143 -0.38 12.92 -22.20
N HIS A 144 0.08 12.16 -21.22
CA HIS A 144 -0.58 10.98 -20.68
C HIS A 144 -0.56 11.02 -19.15
N THR A 145 -1.50 10.33 -18.56
CA THR A 145 -1.57 10.09 -17.11
C THR A 145 -1.49 8.60 -16.84
N LEU A 146 -0.56 8.19 -16.00
CA LEU A 146 -0.38 6.84 -15.51
C LEU A 146 -0.93 6.77 -14.10
N THR A 147 -1.74 5.75 -13.81
CA THR A 147 -2.23 5.48 -12.45
C THR A 147 -1.71 4.12 -11.98
N GLY A 148 -1.30 4.06 -10.73
CA GLY A 148 -0.87 2.84 -10.08
C GLY A 148 -1.48 2.69 -8.69
N GLU A 149 -1.62 1.45 -8.25
CA GLU A 149 -2.03 1.09 -6.90
C GLU A 149 -0.84 0.52 -6.15
N ILE A 150 -0.64 0.99 -4.93
CA ILE A 150 0.44 0.55 -4.06
C ILE A 150 -0.11 0.03 -2.73
N GLN A 151 0.52 -1.02 -2.25
CA GLN A 151 0.27 -1.60 -0.95
C GLN A 151 1.63 -1.86 -0.30
N GLU A 152 1.98 -1.07 0.71
CA GLU A 152 3.30 -1.10 1.32
C GLU A 152 3.24 -1.15 2.84
N LYS A 153 4.18 -1.87 3.45
CA LYS A 153 4.38 -1.83 4.89
C LYS A 153 5.09 -0.53 5.28
N VAL A 154 4.55 0.15 6.27
CA VAL A 154 5.20 1.33 6.83
C VAL A 154 6.50 0.92 7.53
N VAL A 155 7.61 1.49 7.10
CA VAL A 155 8.94 1.27 7.69
C VAL A 155 9.48 2.54 8.36
N SER A 156 10.46 2.38 9.23
CA SER A 156 11.18 3.53 9.78
C SER A 156 12.00 4.23 8.69
N LYS A 157 12.17 5.54 8.85
CA LYS A 157 13.04 6.34 7.98
C LYS A 157 14.50 5.97 8.20
#